data_1157bca6f33180a9bd3d78718fbdf24b
#
_entry.id   1157bca6f33180a9bd3d78718fbdf24b
#
_cell.length_a   1.000
_cell.length_b   1.000
_cell.length_c   1.000
_cell.angle_alpha   90.00
_cell.angle_beta   90.00
_cell.angle_gamma   90.00
#
_symmetry.space_group_name_H-M   'P 1'
#
loop_
_entity.id
_entity.type
_entity.pdbx_description
1 polymer ?
#
loop_
_entity_poly.entity_id
_entity_poly.type
_entity_poly.pdbx_seq_one_letter_code
_entity_poly.pdbx_strand_id
1 'polypeptide(L)'
;MEALIELRNKNSVKPKDIEEIEIMVHPQYLNVCNILSPETGLETKFSYRFTAAMVMHGIDTARLESFSDISCRDFALTETCNKVLVRTDSSLSETSAKVSLVTKSGESLTNDYDLADLTNPEMREAKVLAKSNSLLGKNRTKEIWRYIATEQVNPMPVSKALFDYS
;
A
#
# COMPACT_ATOMS: atom_id res chain seq x y z
N MET A 1 4.51 -2.54 0.08
CA MET A 1 3.34 -2.39 0.98
C MET A 1 2.76 -3.73 1.39
N GLU A 2 2.43 -4.63 0.46
CA GLU A 2 1.84 -5.93 0.76
C GLU A 2 2.64 -6.73 1.79
N ALA A 3 3.96 -6.87 1.60
CA ALA A 3 4.83 -7.55 2.55
C ALA A 3 4.69 -7.01 3.99
N LEU A 4 4.61 -5.69 4.15
CA LEU A 4 4.47 -5.05 5.45
C LEU A 4 3.07 -5.21 6.04
N ILE A 5 2.02 -5.15 5.21
CA ILE A 5 0.63 -5.41 5.63
C ILE A 5 0.49 -6.83 6.17
N GLU A 6 1.01 -7.81 5.45
CA GLU A 6 0.98 -9.21 5.86
C GLU A 6 1.75 -9.42 7.18
N LEU A 7 2.97 -8.86 7.27
CA LEU A 7 3.81 -8.94 8.46
C LEU A 7 3.10 -8.36 9.69
N ARG A 8 2.54 -7.15 9.56
CA ARG A 8 1.77 -6.50 10.64
C ARG A 8 0.58 -7.35 11.07
N ASN A 9 -0.22 -7.84 10.12
CA ASN A 9 -1.44 -8.59 10.42
C ASN A 9 -1.14 -9.94 11.07
N LYS A 10 -0.13 -10.65 10.57
CA LYS A 10 0.27 -11.97 11.08
C LYS A 10 0.80 -11.90 12.51
N ASN A 11 1.53 -10.86 12.84
CA ASN A 11 2.22 -10.75 14.13
C ASN A 11 1.57 -9.72 15.09
N SER A 12 0.49 -9.04 14.67
CA SER A 12 -0.23 -8.03 15.47
C SER A 12 0.66 -6.92 16.03
N VAL A 13 1.72 -6.53 15.28
CA VAL A 13 2.68 -5.50 15.69
C VAL A 13 2.00 -4.13 15.76
N LYS A 14 2.23 -3.41 16.85
CA LYS A 14 1.75 -2.04 17.05
C LYS A 14 2.85 -1.01 16.75
N PRO A 15 2.53 0.18 16.23
CA PRO A 15 3.54 1.21 15.91
C PRO A 15 4.47 1.56 17.07
N LYS A 16 3.95 1.60 18.30
CA LYS A 16 4.73 1.91 19.50
C LYS A 16 5.83 0.88 19.83
N ASP A 17 5.65 -0.36 19.39
CA ASP A 17 6.54 -1.47 19.67
C ASP A 17 7.66 -1.61 18.63
N ILE A 18 7.63 -0.78 17.57
CA ILE A 18 8.61 -0.77 16.49
C ILE A 18 9.87 -0.03 16.93
N GLU A 19 11.01 -0.68 16.76
CA GLU A 19 12.34 -0.07 16.84
C GLU A 19 12.78 0.41 15.46
N GLU A 20 12.79 -0.50 14.47
CA GLU A 20 13.23 -0.23 13.11
C GLU A 20 12.40 -1.02 12.08
N ILE A 21 12.21 -0.44 10.91
CA ILE A 21 11.70 -1.12 9.71
C ILE A 21 12.72 -0.91 8.59
N GLU A 22 13.19 -1.98 7.98
CA GLU A 22 13.99 -1.91 6.76
C GLU A 22 13.17 -2.40 5.56
N ILE A 23 13.21 -1.63 4.48
CA ILE A 23 12.55 -1.95 3.20
C ILE A 23 13.64 -2.07 2.15
N MET A 24 13.74 -3.24 1.53
CA MET A 24 14.65 -3.49 0.41
C MET A 24 13.85 -3.59 -0.88
N VAL A 25 14.27 -2.84 -1.90
CA VAL A 25 13.64 -2.78 -3.22
C VAL A 25 14.71 -2.84 -4.32
N HIS A 26 14.30 -3.19 -5.54
CA HIS A 26 15.19 -3.08 -6.68
C HIS A 26 15.66 -1.62 -6.89
N PRO A 27 16.95 -1.36 -7.26
CA PRO A 27 17.55 -0.02 -7.31
C PRO A 27 16.75 1.00 -8.13
N GLN A 28 16.10 0.57 -9.22
CA GLN A 28 15.34 1.49 -10.09
C GLN A 28 14.23 2.27 -9.36
N TYR A 29 13.69 1.72 -8.27
CA TYR A 29 12.57 2.34 -7.56
C TYR A 29 12.95 3.42 -6.55
N LEU A 30 14.23 3.53 -6.17
CA LEU A 30 14.67 4.62 -5.29
C LEU A 30 14.48 6.00 -5.91
N ASN A 31 14.63 6.11 -7.23
CA ASN A 31 14.45 7.38 -7.93
C ASN A 31 12.99 7.80 -8.08
N VAL A 32 12.05 6.90 -7.83
CA VAL A 32 10.62 7.15 -8.05
C VAL A 32 9.86 7.39 -6.75
N CYS A 33 10.13 6.59 -5.72
CA CYS A 33 9.29 6.55 -4.52
C CYS A 33 10.05 6.80 -3.21
N ASN A 34 11.17 7.52 -3.23
CA ASN A 34 12.02 7.71 -2.05
C ASN A 34 12.08 9.17 -1.55
N ILE A 35 10.96 9.88 -1.58
CA ILE A 35 10.87 11.19 -0.92
C ILE A 35 11.03 10.97 0.58
N LEU A 36 12.09 11.55 1.15
CA LEU A 36 12.45 11.33 2.55
C LEU A 36 11.55 12.10 3.53
N SER A 37 11.19 13.32 3.17
CA SER A 37 10.41 14.24 3.99
C SER A 37 9.30 14.85 3.12
N PRO A 38 8.17 14.16 2.92
CA PRO A 38 7.09 14.69 2.12
C PRO A 38 6.40 15.86 2.85
N GLU A 39 6.10 16.94 2.12
CA GLU A 39 5.42 18.13 2.62
C GLU A 39 3.97 18.23 2.16
N THR A 40 3.62 17.48 1.12
CA THR A 40 2.27 17.45 0.53
C THR A 40 1.69 16.04 0.48
N GLY A 41 0.37 15.94 0.45
CA GLY A 41 -0.32 14.65 0.32
C GLY A 41 0.08 13.89 -0.95
N LEU A 42 0.41 14.60 -2.04
CA LEU A 42 0.92 13.96 -3.24
C LEU A 42 2.30 13.33 -3.02
N GLU A 43 3.20 14.03 -2.37
CA GLU A 43 4.55 13.55 -2.08
C GLU A 43 4.55 12.32 -1.16
N THR A 44 3.57 12.22 -0.24
CA THR A 44 3.46 11.04 0.63
C THR A 44 3.25 9.74 -0.13
N LYS A 45 2.61 9.80 -1.32
CA LYS A 45 2.44 8.63 -2.21
C LYS A 45 3.77 8.14 -2.79
N PHE A 46 4.75 9.02 -2.89
CA PHE A 46 6.10 8.74 -3.41
C PHE A 46 7.14 8.61 -2.28
N SER A 47 6.69 8.35 -1.07
CA SER A 47 7.55 8.11 0.09
C SER A 47 7.34 6.70 0.64
N TYR A 48 8.32 5.83 0.48
CA TYR A 48 8.30 4.50 1.12
C TYR A 48 8.17 4.60 2.63
N ARG A 49 8.87 5.55 3.24
CA ARG A 49 8.83 5.75 4.70
C ARG A 49 7.44 6.11 5.17
N PHE A 50 6.82 7.06 4.48
CA PHE A 50 5.49 7.54 4.86
C PHE A 50 4.42 6.48 4.65
N THR A 51 4.43 5.82 3.49
CA THR A 51 3.46 4.74 3.22
C THR A 51 3.66 3.54 4.15
N ALA A 52 4.89 3.24 4.57
CA ALA A 52 5.14 2.22 5.59
C ALA A 52 4.57 2.62 6.96
N ALA A 53 4.77 3.88 7.37
CA ALA A 53 4.17 4.40 8.60
C ALA A 53 2.64 4.31 8.56
N MET A 54 2.00 4.72 7.45
CA MET A 54 0.55 4.59 7.26
C MET A 54 0.08 3.13 7.44
N VAL A 55 0.79 2.18 6.81
CA VAL A 55 0.48 0.76 6.96
C VAL A 55 0.56 0.33 8.41
N MET A 56 1.62 0.69 9.13
CA MET A 56 1.77 0.30 10.54
C MET A 56 0.69 0.89 11.44
N HIS A 57 0.21 2.09 11.13
CA HIS A 57 -0.92 2.73 11.82
C HIS A 57 -2.30 2.25 11.36
N GLY A 58 -2.38 1.30 10.42
CA GLY A 58 -3.66 0.75 9.94
C GLY A 58 -4.44 1.69 9.03
N ILE A 59 -3.79 2.71 8.48
CA ILE A 59 -4.40 3.64 7.54
C ILE A 59 -4.53 2.96 6.19
N ASP A 60 -5.71 3.05 5.59
CA ASP A 60 -5.98 2.47 4.26
C ASP A 60 -5.26 3.27 3.16
N THR A 61 -4.15 2.72 2.65
CA THR A 61 -3.38 3.31 1.56
C THR A 61 -4.03 3.14 0.18
N ALA A 62 -5.20 2.49 0.09
CA ALA A 62 -5.99 2.45 -1.13
C ALA A 62 -6.85 3.71 -1.31
N ARG A 63 -7.17 4.44 -0.24
CA ARG A 63 -8.01 5.63 -0.27
C ARG A 63 -7.21 6.88 -0.63
N LEU A 64 -7.78 7.74 -1.48
CA LEU A 64 -7.13 9.00 -1.86
C LEU A 64 -7.07 9.98 -0.69
N GLU A 65 -8.10 10.02 0.14
CA GLU A 65 -8.22 10.92 1.30
C GLU A 65 -7.16 10.65 2.38
N SER A 66 -6.60 9.42 2.40
CA SER A 66 -5.51 9.08 3.32
C SER A 66 -4.24 9.87 3.04
N PHE A 67 -4.07 10.36 1.80
CA PHE A 67 -2.92 11.13 1.36
C PHE A 67 -3.26 12.62 1.32
N SER A 68 -3.17 13.28 2.46
CA SER A 68 -3.48 14.71 2.62
C SER A 68 -2.29 15.47 3.19
N ASP A 69 -2.26 16.79 2.99
CA ASP A 69 -1.24 17.66 3.59
C ASP A 69 -1.32 17.65 5.12
N ILE A 70 -2.50 17.36 5.68
CA ILE A 70 -2.68 17.19 7.12
C ILE A 70 -1.94 15.93 7.60
N SER A 71 -2.01 14.85 6.84
CA SER A 71 -1.32 13.59 7.18
C SER A 71 0.20 13.75 7.25
N CYS A 72 0.79 14.66 6.45
CA CYS A 72 2.23 14.94 6.49
C CYS A 72 2.69 15.52 7.84
N ARG A 73 1.77 16.16 8.57
CA ARG A 73 2.04 16.83 9.86
C ARG A 73 1.64 15.97 11.06
N ASP A 74 1.14 14.77 10.82
CA ASP A 74 0.78 13.85 11.89
C ASP A 74 2.05 13.38 12.61
N PHE A 75 2.15 13.72 13.88
CA PHE A 75 3.32 13.41 14.70
C PHE A 75 3.57 11.91 14.81
N ALA A 76 2.52 11.11 14.98
CA ALA A 76 2.65 9.66 15.14
C ALA A 76 3.15 8.99 13.85
N LEU A 77 2.67 9.46 12.68
CA LEU A 77 3.18 9.01 11.39
C LEU A 77 4.63 9.42 11.19
N THR A 78 4.98 10.68 11.48
CA THR A 78 6.35 11.19 11.34
C THR A 78 7.33 10.44 12.25
N GLU A 79 6.93 10.16 13.50
CA GLU A 79 7.73 9.36 14.43
C GLU A 79 8.01 7.96 13.86
N THR A 80 7.01 7.33 13.27
CA THR A 80 7.18 6.00 12.65
C THR A 80 8.00 6.09 11.37
N CYS A 81 7.85 7.14 10.54
CA CYS A 81 8.68 7.38 9.35
C CYS A 81 10.18 7.40 9.69
N ASN A 82 10.55 8.00 10.82
CA ASN A 82 11.94 8.11 11.25
C ASN A 82 12.59 6.76 11.60
N LYS A 83 11.79 5.74 11.81
CA LYS A 83 12.24 4.36 12.06
C LYS A 83 12.35 3.52 10.78
N VAL A 84 12.01 4.09 9.62
CA VAL A 84 12.01 3.36 8.35
C VAL A 84 13.29 3.66 7.57
N LEU A 85 14.04 2.62 7.27
CA LEU A 85 15.19 2.64 6.37
C LEU A 85 14.80 2.03 5.03
N VAL A 86 15.21 2.67 3.94
CA VAL A 86 15.01 2.14 2.58
C VAL A 86 16.35 1.86 1.96
N ARG A 87 16.57 0.64 1.51
CA ARG A 87 17.79 0.17 0.88
C ARG A 87 17.50 -0.47 -0.47
N THR A 88 18.52 -0.60 -1.27
CA THR A 88 18.43 -1.34 -2.55
C THR A 88 19.09 -2.68 -2.46
N ASP A 89 18.53 -3.64 -3.18
CA ASP A 89 19.11 -4.94 -3.44
C ASP A 89 18.92 -5.30 -4.91
N SER A 90 20.01 -5.33 -5.67
CA SER A 90 19.99 -5.65 -7.10
C SER A 90 19.71 -7.14 -7.39
N SER A 91 19.69 -8.00 -6.39
CA SER A 91 19.29 -9.39 -6.53
C SER A 91 17.77 -9.59 -6.51
N LEU A 92 17.04 -8.58 -6.03
CA LEU A 92 15.56 -8.60 -6.08
C LEU A 92 15.06 -8.41 -7.51
N SER A 93 13.96 -9.09 -7.85
CA SER A 93 13.25 -8.80 -9.10
C SER A 93 12.63 -7.39 -9.06
N GLU A 94 12.33 -6.83 -10.23
CA GLU A 94 11.67 -5.51 -10.33
C GLU A 94 10.26 -5.49 -9.70
N THR A 95 9.66 -6.65 -9.47
CA THR A 95 8.31 -6.77 -8.90
C THR A 95 8.31 -7.16 -7.43
N SER A 96 9.50 -7.47 -6.87
CA SER A 96 9.63 -7.94 -5.50
C SER A 96 10.09 -6.85 -4.53
N ALA A 97 9.76 -7.03 -3.27
CA ALA A 97 10.24 -6.25 -2.15
C ALA A 97 10.40 -7.13 -0.92
N LYS A 98 11.43 -6.86 -0.12
CA LYS A 98 11.64 -7.50 1.17
C LYS A 98 11.54 -6.49 2.29
N VAL A 99 10.90 -6.88 3.39
CA VAL A 99 10.75 -6.05 4.57
C VAL A 99 11.26 -6.81 5.79
N SER A 100 12.04 -6.14 6.62
CA SER A 100 12.37 -6.59 7.96
C SER A 100 11.90 -5.56 8.99
N LEU A 101 11.43 -6.04 10.13
CA LEU A 101 10.96 -5.22 11.23
C LEU A 101 11.59 -5.74 12.53
N VAL A 102 12.21 -4.84 13.28
CA VAL A 102 12.74 -5.12 14.61
C VAL A 102 11.85 -4.42 15.62
N THR A 103 11.40 -5.17 16.62
CA THR A 103 10.64 -4.62 17.74
C THR A 103 11.57 -4.14 18.86
N LYS A 104 11.08 -3.28 19.74
CA LYS A 104 11.80 -2.83 20.95
C LYS A 104 12.15 -3.97 21.91
N SER A 105 11.45 -5.10 21.82
CA SER A 105 11.79 -6.31 22.58
C SER A 105 12.93 -7.12 21.95
N GLY A 106 13.43 -6.72 20.79
CA GLY A 106 14.49 -7.40 20.05
C GLY A 106 14.00 -8.52 19.11
N GLU A 107 12.69 -8.70 18.97
CA GLU A 107 12.14 -9.65 18.00
C GLU A 107 12.36 -9.14 16.58
N SER A 108 12.86 -10.00 15.70
CA SER A 108 13.09 -9.71 14.28
C SER A 108 12.09 -10.48 13.42
N LEU A 109 11.31 -9.76 12.62
CA LEU A 109 10.28 -10.29 11.74
C LEU A 109 10.64 -9.93 10.29
N THR A 110 10.51 -10.87 9.38
CA THR A 110 10.79 -10.65 7.96
C THR A 110 9.65 -11.16 7.09
N ASN A 111 9.41 -10.49 6.00
CA ASN A 111 8.50 -10.94 4.95
C ASN A 111 8.95 -10.40 3.59
N ASP A 112 8.68 -11.13 2.55
CA ASP A 112 8.89 -10.71 1.17
C ASP A 112 7.60 -10.85 0.37
N TYR A 113 7.52 -10.14 -0.74
CA TYR A 113 6.36 -10.14 -1.59
C TYR A 113 6.78 -9.87 -3.03
N ASP A 114 6.35 -10.72 -3.95
CA ASP A 114 6.53 -10.50 -5.37
C ASP A 114 5.17 -10.36 -6.07
N LEU A 115 4.97 -9.25 -6.79
CA LEU A 115 3.76 -9.02 -7.57
C LEU A 115 3.61 -10.04 -8.72
N ALA A 116 4.73 -10.60 -9.21
CA ALA A 116 4.70 -11.62 -10.25
C ALA A 116 4.12 -12.96 -9.76
N ASP A 117 4.18 -13.23 -8.46
CA ASP A 117 3.66 -14.45 -7.84
C ASP A 117 2.13 -14.48 -7.71
N LEU A 118 1.45 -13.38 -8.04
CA LEU A 118 -0.02 -13.32 -8.05
C LEU A 118 -0.62 -14.15 -9.19
N THR A 119 -0.48 -15.46 -9.09
CA THR A 119 -0.97 -16.40 -10.12
C THR A 119 -2.43 -16.79 -9.93
N ASN A 120 -2.96 -16.71 -8.68
CA ASN A 120 -4.33 -17.09 -8.37
C ASN A 120 -5.33 -15.98 -8.80
N PRO A 121 -6.22 -16.25 -9.79
CA PRO A 121 -7.21 -15.28 -10.26
C PRO A 121 -8.15 -14.78 -9.17
N GLU A 122 -8.56 -15.64 -8.23
CA GLU A 122 -9.47 -15.29 -7.12
C GLU A 122 -8.84 -14.27 -6.17
N MET A 123 -7.54 -14.42 -5.88
CA MET A 123 -6.82 -13.44 -5.06
C MET A 123 -6.67 -12.10 -5.78
N ARG A 124 -6.44 -12.12 -7.11
CA ARG A 124 -6.39 -10.89 -7.92
C ARG A 124 -7.74 -10.18 -7.91
N GLU A 125 -8.82 -10.91 -8.13
CA GLU A 125 -10.17 -10.39 -8.08
C GLU A 125 -10.46 -9.76 -6.72
N ALA A 126 -10.18 -10.45 -5.63
CA ALA A 126 -10.39 -9.93 -4.28
C ALA A 126 -9.62 -8.61 -4.04
N LYS A 127 -8.37 -8.51 -4.50
CA LYS A 127 -7.55 -7.28 -4.38
C LYS A 127 -8.11 -6.15 -5.24
N VAL A 128 -8.54 -6.42 -6.47
CA VAL A 128 -9.16 -5.43 -7.35
C VAL A 128 -10.46 -4.91 -6.73
N LEU A 129 -11.32 -5.81 -6.23
CA LEU A 129 -12.56 -5.44 -5.57
C LEU A 129 -12.31 -4.62 -4.30
N ALA A 130 -11.34 -5.00 -3.47
CA ALA A 130 -10.97 -4.24 -2.28
C ALA A 130 -10.52 -2.82 -2.64
N LYS A 131 -9.64 -2.69 -3.63
CA LYS A 131 -9.16 -1.38 -4.13
C LYS A 131 -10.30 -0.54 -4.72
N SER A 132 -11.17 -1.14 -5.53
CA SER A 132 -12.33 -0.47 -6.09
C SER A 132 -13.30 0.00 -5.01
N ASN A 133 -13.56 -0.81 -3.99
CA ASN A 133 -14.40 -0.44 -2.85
C ASN A 133 -13.83 0.77 -2.09
N SER A 134 -12.53 0.84 -1.93
CA SER A 134 -11.86 1.97 -1.25
C SER A 134 -11.92 3.26 -2.09
N LEU A 135 -11.90 3.15 -3.43
CA LEU A 135 -11.90 4.31 -4.33
C LEU A 135 -13.31 4.79 -4.70
N LEU A 136 -14.22 3.88 -4.96
CA LEU A 136 -15.52 4.17 -5.56
C LEU A 136 -16.69 3.96 -4.59
N GLY A 137 -16.45 3.31 -3.46
CA GLY A 137 -17.47 2.84 -2.55
C GLY A 137 -18.10 1.51 -2.99
N LYS A 138 -18.66 0.76 -2.03
CA LYS A 138 -19.16 -0.60 -2.25
C LYS A 138 -20.27 -0.71 -3.30
N ASN A 139 -21.22 0.23 -3.30
CA ASN A 139 -22.38 0.17 -4.20
C ASN A 139 -21.94 0.34 -5.65
N ARG A 140 -21.09 1.34 -5.92
CA ARG A 140 -20.60 1.65 -7.27
C ARG A 140 -19.66 0.54 -7.78
N THR A 141 -18.78 0.02 -6.93
CA THR A 141 -17.95 -1.13 -7.27
C THR A 141 -18.79 -2.33 -7.68
N LYS A 142 -19.84 -2.68 -6.90
CA LYS A 142 -20.73 -3.79 -7.23
C LYS A 142 -21.47 -3.60 -8.55
N GLU A 143 -21.89 -2.38 -8.84
CA GLU A 143 -22.56 -2.06 -10.10
C GLU A 143 -21.60 -2.24 -11.29
N ILE A 144 -20.41 -1.64 -11.24
CA ILE A 144 -19.40 -1.76 -12.28
C ILE A 144 -18.99 -3.21 -12.47
N TRP A 145 -18.75 -3.94 -11.38
CA TRP A 145 -18.35 -5.35 -11.44
C TRP A 145 -19.37 -6.22 -12.14
N ARG A 146 -20.66 -5.98 -11.92
CA ARG A 146 -21.75 -6.70 -12.61
C ARG A 146 -21.67 -6.55 -14.13
N TYR A 147 -21.26 -5.38 -14.64
CA TYR A 147 -21.09 -5.16 -16.08
C TYR A 147 -19.81 -5.80 -16.63
N ILE A 148 -18.75 -5.82 -15.85
CA ILE A 148 -17.46 -6.40 -16.27
C ILE A 148 -17.50 -7.94 -16.25
N ALA A 149 -18.17 -8.53 -15.28
CA ALA A 149 -18.24 -9.98 -15.09
C ALA A 149 -19.19 -10.69 -16.07
N THR A 150 -19.95 -9.94 -16.88
CA THR A 150 -20.77 -10.52 -17.94
C THR A 150 -19.96 -10.75 -19.20
N GLU A 151 -20.14 -11.90 -19.88
CA GLU A 151 -19.41 -12.26 -21.10
C GLU A 151 -19.59 -11.25 -22.27
N GLN A 152 -20.63 -10.43 -22.22
CA GLN A 152 -20.88 -9.36 -23.17
C GLN A 152 -20.54 -8.01 -22.53
N VAL A 153 -19.30 -7.56 -22.66
CA VAL A 153 -18.90 -6.24 -22.17
C VAL A 153 -19.45 -5.16 -23.11
N ASN A 154 -20.57 -4.55 -22.74
CA ASN A 154 -20.99 -3.31 -23.34
C ASN A 154 -20.30 -2.14 -22.60
N PRO A 155 -19.42 -1.35 -23.23
CA PRO A 155 -18.68 -0.29 -22.55
C PRO A 155 -19.57 0.89 -22.09
N MET A 156 -20.74 1.10 -22.69
CA MET A 156 -21.65 2.21 -22.36
C MET A 156 -22.14 2.22 -20.91
N PRO A 157 -22.66 1.10 -20.35
CA PRO A 157 -23.07 1.08 -18.95
C PRO A 157 -21.90 1.27 -17.97
N VAL A 158 -20.72 0.76 -18.30
CA VAL A 158 -19.51 0.93 -17.47
C VAL A 158 -19.08 2.39 -17.45
N SER A 159 -19.03 3.03 -18.63
CA SER A 159 -18.74 4.46 -18.78
C SER A 159 -19.71 5.32 -17.95
N LYS A 160 -21.02 5.07 -18.09
CA LYS A 160 -22.04 5.76 -17.31
C LYS A 160 -21.85 5.58 -15.80
N ALA A 161 -21.65 4.36 -15.34
CA ALA A 161 -21.40 4.06 -13.92
C ALA A 161 -20.12 4.70 -13.37
N LEU A 162 -19.14 5.01 -14.24
CA LEU A 162 -17.89 5.67 -13.83
C LEU A 162 -18.03 7.21 -13.77
N PHE A 163 -18.84 7.82 -14.63
CA PHE A 163 -18.84 9.27 -14.84
C PHE A 163 -20.11 10.00 -14.40
N ASP A 164 -21.22 9.30 -14.12
CA ASP A 164 -22.41 9.93 -13.51
C ASP A 164 -22.12 10.31 -12.06
N TYR A 165 -21.70 11.54 -11.86
CA TYR A 165 -21.66 12.21 -10.57
C TYR A 165 -23.03 12.84 -10.31
N SER A 166 -23.95 12.10 -9.73
CA SER A 166 -25.20 12.64 -9.16
C SER A 166 -25.10 12.69 -7.64
#